data_ef083acda7aad57b2a31625613f9c89f
#
_entry.id   ef083acda7aad57b2a31625613f9c89f
#
_cell.length_a   1.000
_cell.length_b   1.000
_cell.length_c   1.000
_cell.angle_alpha   90.00
_cell.angle_beta   90.00
_cell.angle_gamma   90.00
#
_symmetry.space_group_name_H-M   'P 1'
#
loop_
_entity.id
_entity.type
_entity.pdbx_description
1 polymer ?
#
loop_
_entity_poly.entity_id
_entity_poly.type
_entity_poly.pdbx_seq_one_letter_code
_entity_poly.pdbx_strand_id
1 'polypeptide(L)'
;MKASDIMRRPVVAATPTATARDVAIQLLMGEFSGVPVAQSDGRVVGVVTELDLIRAVLRAGKALETTLAQDIMTRDVTVVNAETPLEEIMKVLEEKNIIRVPVTDQGKLVGVISRSDVLRALIEPKFLRFS
;
A
#
# COMPACT_ATOMS: atom_id res chain seq x y z
N MET A 1 16.07 6.49 -11.93
CA MET A 1 14.78 5.79 -11.78
C MET A 1 13.86 6.54 -10.85
N LYS A 2 12.60 6.56 -11.18
CA LYS A 2 11.55 7.17 -10.37
C LYS A 2 10.48 6.13 -10.05
N ALA A 3 9.54 6.49 -9.15
CA ALA A 3 8.52 5.58 -8.66
C ALA A 3 7.75 4.89 -9.80
N SER A 4 7.35 5.63 -10.83
CA SER A 4 6.60 5.07 -11.95
C SER A 4 7.37 3.99 -12.72
N ASP A 5 8.69 3.96 -12.62
CA ASP A 5 9.51 2.97 -13.33
C ASP A 5 9.51 1.61 -12.62
N ILE A 6 9.26 1.58 -11.31
CA ILE A 6 9.38 0.36 -10.51
C ILE A 6 8.11 -0.07 -9.80
N MET A 7 7.08 0.78 -9.79
CA MET A 7 5.83 0.47 -9.10
C MET A 7 5.07 -0.67 -9.76
N ARG A 8 4.30 -1.40 -8.95
CA ARG A 8 3.41 -2.46 -9.45
C ARG A 8 2.04 -1.91 -9.77
N ARG A 9 1.46 -2.41 -10.84
CA ARG A 9 0.09 -2.14 -11.31
C ARG A 9 -0.55 -3.46 -11.76
N PRO A 10 -1.88 -3.59 -11.73
CA PRO A 10 -2.85 -2.67 -11.11
C PRO A 10 -2.74 -2.69 -9.59
N VAL A 11 -3.25 -1.65 -8.94
CA VAL A 11 -3.23 -1.55 -7.48
C VAL A 11 -4.48 -2.20 -6.92
N VAL A 12 -4.31 -3.06 -5.93
CA VAL A 12 -5.42 -3.56 -5.13
C VAL A 12 -5.68 -2.51 -4.03
N ALA A 13 -6.86 -1.94 -4.06
CA ALA A 13 -7.28 -0.94 -3.09
C ALA A 13 -8.69 -1.27 -2.59
N ALA A 14 -8.99 -0.86 -1.36
CA ALA A 14 -10.32 -0.97 -0.80
C ALA A 14 -11.00 0.39 -0.82
N THR A 15 -12.33 0.39 -0.89
CA THR A 15 -13.11 1.61 -0.68
C THR A 15 -13.29 1.84 0.82
N PRO A 16 -13.55 3.08 1.27
CA PRO A 16 -13.77 3.34 2.70
C PRO A 16 -14.93 2.54 3.31
N THR A 17 -15.92 2.21 2.51
CA THR A 17 -17.11 1.46 2.95
C THR A 17 -16.99 -0.06 2.76
N ALA A 18 -15.87 -0.55 2.28
CA ALA A 18 -15.61 -1.99 2.22
C ALA A 18 -15.62 -2.56 3.64
N THR A 19 -16.09 -3.80 3.81
CA THR A 19 -16.05 -4.44 5.12
C THR A 19 -14.62 -4.86 5.46
N ALA A 20 -14.31 -4.88 6.74
CA ALA A 20 -13.02 -5.36 7.21
C ALA A 20 -12.79 -6.81 6.78
N ARG A 21 -13.86 -7.61 6.69
CA ARG A 21 -13.78 -8.99 6.20
C ARG A 21 -13.32 -9.04 4.74
N ASP A 22 -13.89 -8.18 3.88
CA ASP A 22 -13.48 -8.14 2.47
C ASP A 22 -12.01 -7.72 2.34
N VAL A 23 -11.58 -6.74 3.14
CA VAL A 23 -10.16 -6.32 3.16
C VAL A 23 -9.26 -7.46 3.62
N ALA A 24 -9.67 -8.20 4.67
CA ALA A 24 -8.90 -9.35 5.16
C ALA A 24 -8.75 -10.41 4.06
N ILE A 25 -9.81 -10.65 3.30
CA ILE A 25 -9.76 -11.61 2.18
C ILE A 25 -8.78 -11.13 1.11
N GLN A 26 -8.80 -9.84 0.78
CA GLN A 26 -7.87 -9.26 -0.18
C GLN A 26 -6.42 -9.45 0.27
N LEU A 27 -6.15 -9.21 1.57
CA LEU A 27 -4.81 -9.41 2.12
C LEU A 27 -4.35 -10.87 2.00
N LEU A 28 -5.23 -11.80 2.34
CA LEU A 28 -4.90 -13.22 2.30
C LEU A 28 -4.70 -13.72 0.88
N MET A 29 -5.54 -13.32 -0.05
CA MET A 29 -5.48 -13.79 -1.43
C MET A 29 -4.31 -13.18 -2.21
N GLY A 30 -3.99 -11.92 -1.91
CA GLY A 30 -2.91 -11.21 -2.59
C GLY A 30 -1.55 -11.34 -1.92
N GLU A 31 -1.50 -11.96 -0.75
CA GLU A 31 -0.27 -12.03 0.06
C GLU A 31 0.30 -10.64 0.37
N PHE A 32 -0.59 -9.68 0.59
CA PHE A 32 -0.20 -8.32 0.95
C PHE A 32 -0.12 -8.17 2.46
N SER A 33 0.70 -7.23 2.93
CA SER A 33 0.75 -6.86 4.34
C SER A 33 -0.21 -5.73 4.67
N GLY A 34 -0.65 -4.98 3.67
CA GLY A 34 -1.60 -3.89 3.82
C GLY A 34 -2.27 -3.55 2.51
N VAL A 35 -3.45 -2.97 2.59
CA VAL A 35 -4.24 -2.55 1.43
C VAL A 35 -4.53 -1.06 1.57
N PRO A 36 -4.18 -0.23 0.56
CA PRO A 36 -4.58 1.17 0.56
C PRO A 36 -6.10 1.30 0.51
N VAL A 37 -6.62 2.30 1.22
CA VAL A 37 -8.02 2.68 1.16
C VAL A 37 -8.10 3.96 0.34
N ALA A 38 -8.87 3.91 -0.75
CA ALA A 38 -8.99 5.04 -1.67
C ALA A 38 -10.45 5.36 -1.94
N GLN A 39 -10.74 6.65 -2.06
CA GLN A 39 -12.06 7.13 -2.45
C GLN A 39 -12.31 6.85 -3.93
N SER A 40 -13.57 7.04 -4.37
CA SER A 40 -13.94 6.81 -5.76
C SER A 40 -13.16 7.66 -6.76
N ASP A 41 -12.65 8.82 -6.31
CA ASP A 41 -11.81 9.69 -7.13
C ASP A 41 -10.34 9.25 -7.17
N GLY A 42 -10.00 8.16 -6.49
CA GLY A 42 -8.64 7.63 -6.45
C GLY A 42 -7.79 8.15 -5.32
N ARG A 43 -8.26 9.11 -4.52
CA ARG A 43 -7.47 9.69 -3.43
C ARG A 43 -7.33 8.72 -2.28
N VAL A 44 -6.08 8.50 -1.84
CA VAL A 44 -5.78 7.62 -0.71
C VAL A 44 -6.16 8.33 0.59
N VAL A 45 -6.96 7.65 1.42
CA VAL A 45 -7.42 8.19 2.70
C VAL A 45 -6.92 7.38 3.89
N GLY A 46 -6.37 6.20 3.66
CA GLY A 46 -5.85 5.37 4.73
C GLY A 46 -5.20 4.11 4.17
N VAL A 47 -4.77 3.27 5.10
CA VAL A 47 -4.28 1.93 4.80
C VAL A 47 -4.78 0.98 5.88
N VAL A 48 -5.18 -0.22 5.50
CA VAL A 48 -5.55 -1.27 6.44
C VAL A 48 -4.47 -2.35 6.38
N THR A 49 -3.85 -2.61 7.52
CA THR A 49 -2.83 -3.64 7.66
C THR A 49 -3.40 -4.86 8.39
N GLU A 50 -2.68 -5.97 8.33
CA GLU A 50 -3.03 -7.15 9.12
C GLU A 50 -3.18 -6.80 10.61
N LEU A 51 -2.28 -5.98 11.11
CA LEU A 51 -2.30 -5.59 12.52
C LEU A 51 -3.52 -4.73 12.87
N ASP A 52 -3.96 -3.86 11.96
CA ASP A 52 -5.20 -3.08 12.15
C ASP A 52 -6.41 -4.00 12.33
N LEU A 53 -6.49 -5.07 11.53
CA LEU A 53 -7.57 -6.06 11.63
C LEU A 53 -7.50 -6.83 12.94
N ILE A 54 -6.32 -7.27 13.33
CA ILE A 54 -6.13 -7.99 14.60
C ILE A 54 -6.50 -7.11 15.78
N ARG A 55 -6.08 -5.85 15.79
CA ARG A 55 -6.42 -4.91 16.85
C ARG A 55 -7.92 -4.64 16.94
N ALA A 56 -8.60 -4.56 15.79
CA ALA A 56 -10.03 -4.33 15.76
C ALA A 56 -10.79 -5.46 16.49
N VAL A 57 -10.38 -6.70 16.26
CA VAL A 57 -10.99 -7.85 16.93
C VAL A 57 -10.56 -7.93 18.38
N LEU A 58 -9.26 -7.85 18.65
CA LEU A 58 -8.70 -8.12 19.99
C LEU A 58 -9.03 -7.01 20.99
N ARG A 59 -8.84 -5.74 20.59
CA ARG A 59 -8.95 -4.60 21.52
C ARG A 59 -10.33 -3.97 21.52
N ALA A 60 -10.98 -3.90 20.36
CA ALA A 60 -12.26 -3.23 20.22
C ALA A 60 -13.45 -4.19 20.14
N GLY A 61 -13.21 -5.50 20.11
CA GLY A 61 -14.27 -6.51 20.05
C GLY A 61 -15.13 -6.42 18.79
N LYS A 62 -14.57 -5.89 17.70
CA LYS A 62 -15.33 -5.65 16.47
C LYS A 62 -15.50 -6.93 15.66
N ALA A 63 -16.65 -7.07 14.99
CA ALA A 63 -16.89 -8.12 14.02
C ALA A 63 -16.45 -7.65 12.65
N LEU A 64 -15.65 -8.45 11.95
CA LEU A 64 -15.08 -8.06 10.66
C LEU A 64 -16.17 -7.87 9.59
N GLU A 65 -17.26 -8.62 9.69
CA GLU A 65 -18.35 -8.59 8.72
C GLU A 65 -19.13 -7.29 8.72
N THR A 66 -19.15 -6.58 9.85
CA THR A 66 -19.95 -5.36 10.03
C THR A 66 -19.10 -4.12 10.25
N THR A 67 -17.78 -4.27 10.35
CA THR A 67 -16.86 -3.15 10.52
C THR A 67 -16.39 -2.66 9.15
N LEU A 68 -16.35 -1.35 8.94
CA LEU A 68 -15.92 -0.78 7.67
C LEU A 68 -14.42 -0.45 7.70
N ALA A 69 -13.80 -0.49 6.53
CA ALA A 69 -12.39 -0.15 6.39
C ALA A 69 -12.07 1.23 6.99
N GLN A 70 -12.93 2.21 6.72
CA GLN A 70 -12.74 3.58 7.23
C GLN A 70 -12.74 3.67 8.75
N ASP A 71 -13.32 2.70 9.44
CA ASP A 71 -13.42 2.72 10.91
C ASP A 71 -12.16 2.19 11.58
N ILE A 72 -11.35 1.43 10.86
CA ILE A 72 -10.17 0.76 11.43
C ILE A 72 -8.87 1.10 10.71
N MET A 73 -8.92 1.77 9.57
CA MET A 73 -7.73 2.11 8.79
C MET A 73 -6.81 3.06 9.55
N THR A 74 -5.52 2.96 9.27
CA THR A 74 -4.56 3.96 9.69
C THR A 74 -4.64 5.13 8.72
N ARG A 75 -4.88 6.35 9.24
CA ARG A 75 -5.13 7.54 8.43
C ARG A 75 -3.87 8.32 8.07
N ASP A 76 -2.82 8.19 8.86
CA ASP A 76 -1.54 8.83 8.59
C ASP A 76 -0.77 7.98 7.59
N VAL A 77 -1.11 8.14 6.32
CA VAL A 77 -0.54 7.34 5.23
C VAL A 77 0.62 8.09 4.59
N THR A 78 1.76 7.43 4.56
CA THR A 78 2.91 7.90 3.78
C THR A 78 2.72 7.46 2.33
N VAL A 79 2.82 8.39 1.41
CA VAL A 79 2.76 8.10 -0.03
C VAL A 79 3.97 8.74 -0.72
N VAL A 80 4.30 8.25 -1.90
CA VAL A 80 5.26 8.90 -2.79
C VAL A 80 4.57 9.25 -4.10
N ASN A 81 5.15 10.19 -4.82
CA ASN A 81 4.63 10.60 -6.13
C ASN A 81 5.24 9.72 -7.22
N ALA A 82 4.55 9.61 -8.35
CA ALA A 82 5.04 8.86 -9.50
C ALA A 82 6.41 9.34 -9.98
N GLU A 83 6.73 10.61 -9.74
CA GLU A 83 8.01 11.21 -10.13
C GLU A 83 9.09 11.14 -9.04
N THR A 84 8.76 10.61 -7.87
CA THR A 84 9.72 10.54 -6.75
C THR A 84 10.92 9.67 -7.13
N PRO A 85 12.17 10.18 -6.95
CA PRO A 85 13.36 9.40 -7.28
C PRO A 85 13.55 8.18 -6.38
N LEU A 86 14.19 7.15 -6.90
CA LEU A 86 14.46 5.91 -6.17
C LEU A 86 15.13 6.14 -4.82
N GLU A 87 16.10 7.04 -4.77
CA GLU A 87 16.80 7.33 -3.52
C GLU A 87 15.87 7.85 -2.44
N GLU A 88 14.94 8.72 -2.81
CA GLU A 88 13.93 9.25 -1.88
C GLU A 88 12.98 8.16 -1.42
N ILE A 89 12.59 7.25 -2.33
CA ILE A 89 11.74 6.12 -1.99
C ILE A 89 12.42 5.24 -0.93
N MET A 90 13.71 4.97 -1.11
CA MET A 90 14.49 4.19 -0.15
C MET A 90 14.54 4.87 1.21
N LYS A 91 14.73 6.19 1.25
CA LYS A 91 14.73 6.96 2.50
C LYS A 91 13.38 6.86 3.21
N VAL A 92 12.29 6.98 2.48
CA VAL A 92 10.94 6.88 3.05
C VAL A 92 10.71 5.50 3.65
N LEU A 93 11.04 4.43 2.93
CA LEU A 93 10.86 3.07 3.43
C LEU A 93 11.68 2.81 4.69
N GLU A 94 12.92 3.32 4.74
CA GLU A 94 13.80 3.14 5.88
C GLU A 94 13.35 3.99 7.07
N GLU A 95 13.18 5.29 6.87
CA GLU A 95 12.88 6.23 7.95
C GLU A 95 11.52 5.96 8.60
N LYS A 96 10.53 5.58 7.81
CA LYS A 96 9.20 5.24 8.31
C LYS A 96 9.08 3.78 8.73
N ASN A 97 10.10 2.99 8.45
CA ASN A 97 10.13 1.54 8.76
C ASN A 97 8.88 0.83 8.22
N ILE A 98 8.54 1.11 6.97
CA ILE A 98 7.37 0.53 6.31
C ILE A 98 7.79 -0.44 5.21
N ILE A 99 6.94 -1.43 4.95
CA ILE A 99 7.22 -2.49 3.98
C ILE A 99 6.85 -2.05 2.57
N ARG A 100 5.80 -1.24 2.45
CA ARG A 100 5.24 -0.80 1.18
C ARG A 100 4.83 0.65 1.27
N VAL A 101 4.83 1.31 0.11
CA VAL A 101 4.38 2.69 0.02
C VAL A 101 3.48 2.83 -1.22
N PRO A 102 2.29 3.41 -1.07
CA PRO A 102 1.45 3.74 -2.22
C PRO A 102 2.09 4.84 -3.05
N VAL A 103 1.89 4.76 -4.35
CA VAL A 103 2.34 5.77 -5.31
C VAL A 103 1.12 6.52 -5.82
N THR A 104 1.17 7.85 -5.76
CA THR A 104 0.11 8.70 -6.28
C THR A 104 0.61 9.54 -7.45
N ASP A 105 -0.32 9.93 -8.31
CA ASP A 105 -0.09 10.88 -9.38
C ASP A 105 -1.27 11.84 -9.39
N GLN A 106 -0.99 13.13 -9.21
CA GLN A 106 -2.02 14.15 -9.06
C GLN A 106 -3.04 13.77 -7.94
N GLY A 107 -2.52 13.22 -6.85
CA GLY A 107 -3.32 12.82 -5.70
C GLY A 107 -4.04 11.48 -5.82
N LYS A 108 -3.97 10.84 -6.98
CA LYS A 108 -4.67 9.56 -7.23
C LYS A 108 -3.72 8.39 -7.15
N LEU A 109 -4.19 7.29 -6.57
CA LEU A 109 -3.43 6.06 -6.43
C LEU A 109 -3.17 5.45 -7.80
N VAL A 110 -1.90 5.25 -8.15
CA VAL A 110 -1.49 4.69 -9.44
C VAL A 110 -0.62 3.44 -9.31
N GLY A 111 -0.06 3.17 -8.15
CA GLY A 111 0.81 2.02 -7.96
C GLY A 111 1.17 1.81 -6.50
N VAL A 112 1.94 0.76 -6.26
CA VAL A 112 2.49 0.43 -4.94
C VAL A 112 3.93 -0.02 -5.14
N ILE A 113 4.81 0.38 -4.22
CA ILE A 113 6.21 -0.05 -4.22
C ILE A 113 6.51 -0.75 -2.90
N SER A 114 7.05 -1.96 -2.98
CA SER A 114 7.51 -2.71 -1.81
C SER A 114 9.03 -2.63 -1.69
N ARG A 115 9.55 -3.05 -0.53
CA ARG A 115 11.00 -3.20 -0.35
C ARG A 115 11.60 -4.13 -1.41
N SER A 116 10.88 -5.20 -1.76
CA SER A 116 11.30 -6.14 -2.80
C SER A 116 11.43 -5.48 -4.16
N ASP A 117 10.51 -4.59 -4.50
CA ASP A 117 10.55 -3.86 -5.77
C ASP A 117 11.80 -2.97 -5.85
N VAL A 118 12.17 -2.33 -4.73
CA VAL A 118 13.38 -1.52 -4.65
C VAL A 118 14.62 -2.40 -4.84
N LEU A 119 14.69 -3.53 -4.14
CA LEU A 119 15.82 -4.44 -4.28
C LEU A 119 15.94 -4.94 -5.71
N ARG A 120 14.83 -5.28 -6.34
CA ARG A 120 14.81 -5.71 -7.73
C ARG A 120 15.32 -4.60 -8.65
N ALA A 121 14.90 -3.36 -8.41
CA ALA A 121 15.35 -2.22 -9.20
C ALA A 121 16.86 -1.98 -9.07
N LEU A 122 17.44 -2.29 -7.91
CA LEU A 122 18.88 -2.15 -7.70
C LEU A 122 19.69 -3.25 -8.40
N ILE A 123 19.09 -4.39 -8.63
CA ILE A 123 19.78 -5.58 -9.18
C ILE A 123 19.47 -5.77 -10.67
N GLU A 124 18.19 -5.81 -11.03
CA GLU A 124 17.74 -6.14 -12.37
C GLU A 124 18.19 -5.22 -13.50
N PRO A 125 18.40 -3.92 -13.32
CA PRO A 125 18.92 -3.11 -14.40
C PRO A 125 20.19 -3.66 -15.02
N LYS A 126 21.00 -4.38 -14.23
CA LYS A 126 22.21 -5.03 -14.73
C LYS A 126 21.88 -6.24 -15.60
N PHE A 127 20.82 -6.96 -15.26
CA PHE A 127 20.40 -8.14 -16.02
C PHE A 127 19.61 -7.75 -17.26
N LEU A 128 18.74 -6.75 -17.13
CA LEU A 128 17.94 -6.28 -18.25
C LEU A 128 18.78 -5.71 -19.39
N ARG A 129 19.96 -5.17 -19.07
CA ARG A 129 20.89 -4.65 -20.08
C ARG A 129 21.49 -5.75 -20.95
N PHE A 130 21.47 -6.98 -20.49
CA PHE A 130 22.05 -8.12 -21.18
C PHE A 130 21.00 -9.02 -21.81
N SER A 131 19.76 -8.71 -21.58
CA SER A 131 18.66 -9.48 -22.16
C SER A 131 18.06 -8.73 -23.34
#